data_3defe94da7da4752ccec6ba864138db5
#
_entry.id   3defe94da7da4752ccec6ba864138db5
#
_cell.length_a   1.000
_cell.length_b   1.000
_cell.length_c   1.000
_cell.angle_alpha   90.00
_cell.angle_beta   90.00
_cell.angle_gamma   90.00
#
_symmetry.space_group_name_H-M   'P 1'
#
loop_
_entity.id
_entity.type
_entity.pdbx_description
1 polymer ?
#
loop_
_entity_poly.entity_id
_entity_poly.type
_entity_poly.pdbx_seq_one_letter_code
_entity_poly.pdbx_strand_id
1 'polypeptide(L)'
;MPKEALELLRLPQGGTAVDGTLGLAGHSLLMAQALGPQGHLIGIDRDNASLGQAKIKLASVDLKIDCPLPPGSQQGGMNPNLDKNCSRIHLLQGSFSELDKILASLKVSAVDGILLDLGISSFQLDDEARGFAFRFEGPLDMRMDPSQGVSAADLVNTLKEVQLEKIIWEFGEERFARRIAAAIVMQRAKAKITTTKMLADTVLRALPKGYTRGRIHPATRTFQALRIEVNQELEVLAQGLDVCFKSLKEGGRLCVISFHSLEDRLVKNKFKSLGFEEDGLVLTKRPLVATDEECADNPRSRSAKMRVIERIR
;
A
#
# COMPACT_ATOMS: atom_id res chain seq x y z
N MET A 1 14.77 0.17 4.11
CA MET A 1 14.07 -0.48 5.25
C MET A 1 13.80 -2.00 5.09
N PRO A 2 14.16 -2.68 3.96
CA PRO A 2 13.84 -4.11 3.80
C PRO A 2 14.55 -5.01 4.82
N LYS A 3 15.79 -4.71 5.15
CA LYS A 3 16.58 -5.48 6.14
C LYS A 3 16.00 -5.34 7.54
N GLU A 4 15.72 -4.13 7.95
CA GLU A 4 15.17 -3.81 9.27
C GLU A 4 13.77 -4.40 9.46
N ALA A 5 12.95 -4.38 8.40
CA ALA A 5 11.63 -5.01 8.41
C ALA A 5 11.74 -6.52 8.65
N LEU A 6 12.66 -7.18 7.95
CA LEU A 6 12.89 -8.61 8.09
C LEU A 6 13.43 -8.98 9.49
N GLU A 7 14.40 -8.22 9.99
CA GLU A 7 14.97 -8.41 11.34
C GLU A 7 13.90 -8.28 12.43
N LEU A 8 13.02 -7.30 12.29
CA LEU A 8 11.96 -7.05 13.27
C LEU A 8 10.80 -8.03 13.15
N LEU A 9 10.48 -8.54 11.95
CA LEU A 9 9.47 -9.57 11.77
C LEU A 9 9.86 -10.90 12.44
N ARG A 10 11.16 -11.22 12.53
CA ARG A 10 11.70 -12.45 13.16
C ARG A 10 10.97 -13.71 12.70
N LEU A 11 10.83 -13.87 11.37
CA LEU A 11 10.12 -15.00 10.80
C LEU A 11 10.81 -16.32 11.13
N PRO A 12 10.11 -17.32 11.71
CA PRO A 12 10.69 -18.63 11.98
C PRO A 12 10.84 -19.44 10.69
N GLN A 13 11.86 -20.28 10.62
CA GLN A 13 12.03 -21.26 9.54
C GLN A 13 10.80 -22.17 9.45
N GLY A 14 10.29 -22.40 8.25
CA GLY A 14 9.07 -23.18 8.03
C GLY A 14 7.77 -22.48 8.48
N GLY A 15 7.83 -21.22 8.93
CA GLY A 15 6.68 -20.44 9.35
C GLY A 15 5.80 -19.97 8.20
N THR A 16 4.73 -19.25 8.54
CA THR A 16 3.80 -18.64 7.59
C THR A 16 3.83 -17.14 7.75
N ALA A 17 4.03 -16.41 6.64
CA ALA A 17 4.02 -14.94 6.64
C ALA A 17 3.13 -14.38 5.54
N VAL A 18 2.70 -13.13 5.74
CA VAL A 18 1.88 -12.37 4.79
C VAL A 18 2.60 -11.09 4.39
N ASP A 19 2.71 -10.86 3.10
CA ASP A 19 2.98 -9.55 2.52
C ASP A 19 1.65 -9.00 2.00
N GLY A 20 1.03 -8.08 2.75
CA GLY A 20 -0.31 -7.55 2.45
C GLY A 20 -0.32 -6.46 1.38
N THR A 21 0.88 -6.06 0.89
CA THR A 21 1.10 -5.00 -0.10
C THR A 21 2.25 -5.40 -1.03
N LEU A 22 2.01 -6.49 -1.77
CA LEU A 22 3.03 -7.23 -2.51
C LEU A 22 3.87 -6.37 -3.47
N GLY A 23 3.23 -5.45 -4.19
CA GLY A 23 3.86 -4.61 -5.20
C GLY A 23 4.71 -5.43 -6.18
N LEU A 24 5.99 -5.11 -6.27
CA LEU A 24 6.96 -5.85 -7.09
C LEU A 24 7.67 -6.98 -6.32
N ALA A 25 7.12 -7.44 -5.22
CA ALA A 25 7.65 -8.53 -4.39
C ALA A 25 9.08 -8.32 -3.86
N GLY A 26 9.47 -7.08 -3.59
CA GLY A 26 10.81 -6.79 -3.04
C GLY A 26 10.99 -7.34 -1.63
N HIS A 27 10.04 -7.05 -0.76
CA HIS A 27 9.97 -7.58 0.61
C HIS A 27 9.64 -9.07 0.63
N SER A 28 8.69 -9.50 -0.20
CA SER A 28 8.27 -10.89 -0.32
C SER A 28 9.41 -11.85 -0.62
N LEU A 29 10.35 -11.46 -1.49
CA LEU A 29 11.54 -12.26 -1.79
C LEU A 29 12.39 -12.51 -0.55
N LEU A 30 12.66 -11.47 0.22
CA LEU A 30 13.43 -11.58 1.47
C LEU A 30 12.70 -12.39 2.54
N MET A 31 11.37 -12.22 2.63
CA MET A 31 10.53 -12.99 3.55
C MET A 31 10.53 -14.48 3.18
N ALA A 32 10.40 -14.82 1.90
CA ALA A 32 10.48 -16.20 1.42
C ALA A 32 11.82 -16.85 1.73
N GLN A 33 12.93 -16.13 1.53
CA GLN A 33 14.27 -16.59 1.87
C GLN A 33 14.42 -16.85 3.38
N ALA A 34 13.88 -15.95 4.21
CA ALA A 34 13.92 -16.11 5.68
C ALA A 34 13.09 -17.29 6.17
N LEU A 35 11.93 -17.53 5.57
CA LEU A 35 11.07 -18.68 5.88
C LEU A 35 11.67 -20.01 5.46
N GLY A 36 12.55 -19.99 4.46
CA GLY A 36 13.22 -21.20 3.96
C GLY A 36 12.29 -22.17 3.19
N PRO A 37 12.79 -23.36 2.81
CA PRO A 37 12.11 -24.24 1.85
C PRO A 37 10.80 -24.84 2.34
N GLN A 38 10.53 -24.87 3.64
CA GLN A 38 9.26 -25.32 4.21
C GLN A 38 8.31 -24.16 4.56
N GLY A 39 8.72 -22.93 4.26
CA GLY A 39 7.97 -21.73 4.56
C GLY A 39 6.73 -21.57 3.69
N HIS A 40 5.78 -20.80 4.20
CA HIS A 40 4.56 -20.43 3.49
C HIS A 40 4.44 -18.92 3.45
N LEU A 41 4.55 -18.33 2.26
CA LEU A 41 4.37 -16.90 2.01
C LEU A 41 3.05 -16.64 1.28
N ILE A 42 2.28 -15.69 1.78
CA ILE A 42 1.03 -15.23 1.18
C ILE A 42 1.23 -13.78 0.76
N GLY A 43 1.25 -13.51 -0.54
CA GLY A 43 1.35 -12.18 -1.11
C GLY A 43 -0.01 -11.68 -1.57
N ILE A 44 -0.40 -10.49 -1.16
CA ILE A 44 -1.68 -9.87 -1.49
C ILE A 44 -1.43 -8.52 -2.15
N ASP A 45 -2.14 -8.25 -3.25
CA ASP A 45 -2.17 -6.92 -3.86
C ASP A 45 -3.56 -6.65 -4.45
N ARG A 46 -3.99 -5.40 -4.42
CA ARG A 46 -5.23 -4.96 -5.07
C ARG A 46 -5.07 -4.88 -6.58
N ASP A 47 -3.84 -4.63 -7.04
CA ASP A 47 -3.49 -4.43 -8.43
C ASP A 47 -3.06 -5.74 -9.11
N ASN A 48 -3.88 -6.25 -10.01
CA ASN A 48 -3.58 -7.47 -10.76
C ASN A 48 -2.32 -7.34 -11.65
N ALA A 49 -2.01 -6.14 -12.12
CA ALA A 49 -0.78 -5.90 -12.89
C ALA A 49 0.46 -6.05 -12.02
N SER A 50 0.43 -5.55 -10.78
CA SER A 50 1.49 -5.75 -9.78
C SER A 50 1.69 -7.24 -9.48
N LEU A 51 0.62 -8.02 -9.30
CA LEU A 51 0.68 -9.48 -9.10
C LEU A 51 1.38 -10.19 -10.27
N GLY A 52 1.09 -9.79 -11.51
CA GLY A 52 1.74 -10.34 -12.70
C GLY A 52 3.26 -10.12 -12.67
N GLN A 53 3.73 -8.92 -12.34
CA GLN A 53 5.15 -8.59 -12.23
C GLN A 53 5.82 -9.31 -11.05
N ALA A 54 5.15 -9.36 -9.91
CA ALA A 54 5.63 -10.09 -8.73
C ALA A 54 5.83 -11.58 -9.02
N LYS A 55 4.90 -12.21 -9.74
CA LYS A 55 5.01 -13.61 -10.18
C LYS A 55 6.28 -13.86 -11.02
N ILE A 56 6.55 -12.98 -11.99
CA ILE A 56 7.74 -13.08 -12.84
C ILE A 56 9.01 -12.97 -11.98
N LYS A 57 9.06 -12.01 -11.07
CA LYS A 57 10.22 -11.79 -10.21
C LYS A 57 10.45 -12.95 -9.23
N LEU A 58 9.41 -13.47 -8.61
CA LEU A 58 9.53 -14.59 -7.68
C LEU A 58 9.85 -15.90 -8.39
N ALA A 59 9.40 -16.11 -9.65
CA ALA A 59 9.71 -17.28 -10.44
C ALA A 59 11.18 -17.32 -10.90
N SER A 60 11.87 -16.17 -10.94
CA SER A 60 13.31 -16.12 -11.27
C SER A 60 14.22 -16.63 -10.12
N VAL A 61 13.65 -16.85 -8.96
CA VAL A 61 14.32 -17.45 -7.80
C VAL A 61 13.66 -18.80 -7.60
N ASP A 62 14.38 -19.86 -7.36
CA ASP A 62 13.94 -21.26 -7.28
C ASP A 62 12.86 -21.52 -6.22
N LEU A 63 11.72 -20.82 -6.34
CA LEU A 63 10.59 -20.80 -5.42
C LEU A 63 9.34 -21.32 -6.16
N LYS A 64 8.65 -22.29 -5.59
CA LYS A 64 7.36 -22.75 -6.14
C LYS A 64 6.26 -21.75 -5.82
N ILE A 65 5.61 -21.23 -6.85
CA ILE A 65 4.54 -20.25 -6.75
C ILE A 65 3.22 -20.91 -7.12
N ASP A 66 2.29 -20.98 -6.16
CA ASP A 66 0.89 -21.26 -6.40
C ASP A 66 0.15 -19.94 -6.61
N CYS A 67 -0.29 -19.69 -7.84
CA CYS A 67 -1.16 -18.57 -8.15
C CYS A 67 -2.55 -19.15 -8.45
N PRO A 68 -3.54 -19.04 -7.56
CA PRO A 68 -4.90 -19.40 -7.91
C PRO A 68 -5.39 -18.47 -9.02
N LEU A 69 -5.83 -19.06 -10.13
CA LEU A 69 -6.43 -18.34 -11.24
C LEU A 69 -7.76 -17.73 -10.78
N PRO A 70 -8.16 -16.56 -11.30
CA PRO A 70 -9.47 -15.99 -11.01
C PRO A 70 -10.60 -16.96 -11.39
N PRO A 71 -11.72 -16.96 -10.66
CA PRO A 71 -12.84 -17.86 -10.93
C PRO A 71 -13.33 -17.69 -12.38
N GLY A 72 -13.20 -18.74 -13.19
CA GLY A 72 -13.57 -18.78 -14.61
C GLY A 72 -12.43 -19.10 -15.58
N SER A 73 -11.17 -19.14 -15.18
CA SER A 73 -10.06 -19.60 -16.01
C SER A 73 -9.86 -21.10 -15.86
N GLN A 74 -9.83 -21.82 -16.98
CA GLN A 74 -9.71 -23.29 -17.03
C GLN A 74 -8.41 -23.78 -16.35
N GLN A 75 -8.59 -24.79 -15.55
CA GLN A 75 -7.68 -25.65 -14.80
C GLN A 75 -6.21 -25.69 -15.27
N GLY A 76 -5.34 -25.07 -14.49
CA GLY A 76 -3.97 -25.53 -14.35
C GLY A 76 -3.94 -26.58 -13.25
N GLY A 77 -3.75 -27.86 -13.60
CA GLY A 77 -3.82 -28.95 -12.67
C GLY A 77 -2.84 -28.82 -11.51
N MET A 78 -3.32 -29.05 -10.29
CA MET A 78 -2.47 -29.36 -9.14
C MET A 78 -1.52 -30.50 -9.52
N ASN A 79 -0.22 -30.23 -9.52
CA ASN A 79 0.78 -31.28 -9.71
C ASN A 79 0.92 -32.05 -8.37
N PRO A 80 0.49 -33.31 -8.27
CA PRO A 80 0.50 -34.06 -7.01
C PRO A 80 1.89 -34.44 -6.49
N ASN A 81 2.95 -34.16 -7.26
CA ASN A 81 4.34 -34.40 -6.88
C ASN A 81 5.04 -33.09 -6.43
N LEU A 82 4.45 -32.39 -5.45
CA LEU A 82 5.13 -31.28 -4.78
C LEU A 82 6.27 -31.85 -3.92
N ASP A 83 7.51 -31.69 -4.37
CA ASP A 83 8.69 -31.94 -3.54
C ASP A 83 8.53 -31.18 -2.21
N LYS A 84 8.66 -31.90 -1.10
CA LYS A 84 8.52 -31.40 0.28
C LYS A 84 9.56 -30.33 0.66
N ASN A 85 10.40 -29.92 -0.27
CA ASN A 85 11.58 -29.06 -0.04
C ASN A 85 11.52 -27.68 -0.70
N CYS A 86 10.34 -27.16 -1.04
CA CYS A 86 10.21 -25.82 -1.64
C CYS A 86 9.24 -24.95 -0.85
N SER A 87 9.58 -23.67 -0.66
CA SER A 87 8.68 -22.65 -0.09
C SER A 87 7.36 -22.58 -0.89
N ARG A 88 6.25 -22.57 -0.19
CA ARG A 88 4.93 -22.38 -0.79
C ARG A 88 4.63 -20.89 -0.85
N ILE A 89 4.34 -20.37 -2.05
CA ILE A 89 3.97 -18.97 -2.25
C ILE A 89 2.59 -18.90 -2.89
N HIS A 90 1.66 -18.23 -2.22
CA HIS A 90 0.34 -17.89 -2.77
C HIS A 90 0.29 -16.41 -3.11
N LEU A 91 -0.08 -16.09 -4.35
CA LEU A 91 -0.30 -14.71 -4.80
C LEU A 91 -1.79 -14.51 -5.09
N LEU A 92 -2.40 -13.55 -4.40
CA LEU A 92 -3.84 -13.35 -4.39
C LEU A 92 -4.19 -11.89 -4.66
N GLN A 93 -5.15 -11.66 -5.57
CA GLN A 93 -5.74 -10.35 -5.71
C GLN A 93 -6.72 -10.10 -4.56
N GLY A 94 -6.53 -8.98 -3.85
CA GLY A 94 -7.39 -8.64 -2.74
C GLY A 94 -6.83 -7.50 -1.89
N SER A 95 -7.47 -7.28 -0.76
CA SER A 95 -7.05 -6.28 0.22
C SER A 95 -6.63 -6.96 1.52
N PHE A 96 -5.59 -6.44 2.16
CA PHE A 96 -5.19 -6.88 3.50
C PHE A 96 -6.28 -6.63 4.56
N SER A 97 -7.27 -5.77 4.28
CA SER A 97 -8.45 -5.61 5.14
C SER A 97 -9.39 -6.82 5.13
N GLU A 98 -9.20 -7.75 4.17
CA GLU A 98 -9.94 -9.01 4.07
C GLU A 98 -9.05 -10.23 4.33
N LEU A 99 -7.94 -10.04 5.05
CA LEU A 99 -6.96 -11.09 5.31
C LEU A 99 -7.57 -12.31 5.99
N ASP A 100 -8.53 -12.14 6.88
CA ASP A 100 -9.27 -13.22 7.54
C ASP A 100 -9.96 -14.15 6.54
N LYS A 101 -10.64 -13.60 5.53
CA LYS A 101 -11.28 -14.37 4.46
C LYS A 101 -10.26 -15.09 3.58
N ILE A 102 -9.16 -14.41 3.27
CA ILE A 102 -8.06 -14.97 2.48
C ILE A 102 -7.44 -16.16 3.22
N LEU A 103 -7.10 -16.00 4.49
CA LEU A 103 -6.53 -17.08 5.32
C LEU A 103 -7.50 -18.25 5.44
N ALA A 104 -8.79 -17.99 5.65
CA ALA A 104 -9.81 -19.03 5.70
C ALA A 104 -9.87 -19.84 4.40
N SER A 105 -9.78 -19.20 3.24
CA SER A 105 -9.78 -19.85 1.92
C SER A 105 -8.56 -20.78 1.74
N LEU A 106 -7.42 -20.42 2.31
CA LEU A 106 -6.18 -21.19 2.30
C LEU A 106 -6.09 -22.20 3.45
N LYS A 107 -7.11 -22.27 4.32
CA LYS A 107 -7.12 -23.11 5.54
C LYS A 107 -5.95 -22.80 6.49
N VAL A 108 -5.56 -21.55 6.56
CA VAL A 108 -4.54 -21.01 7.47
C VAL A 108 -5.25 -20.36 8.64
N SER A 109 -5.00 -20.79 9.86
CA SER A 109 -5.67 -20.26 11.06
C SER A 109 -5.00 -18.97 11.58
N ALA A 110 -3.67 -18.92 11.55
CA ALA A 110 -2.89 -17.77 12.00
C ALA A 110 -1.49 -17.78 11.37
N VAL A 111 -0.80 -16.62 11.39
CA VAL A 111 0.49 -16.41 10.74
C VAL A 111 1.55 -15.90 11.71
N ASP A 112 2.83 -16.13 11.40
CA ASP A 112 3.96 -15.75 12.24
C ASP A 112 4.38 -14.28 12.03
N GLY A 113 4.09 -13.71 10.86
CA GLY A 113 4.42 -12.32 10.59
C GLY A 113 3.62 -11.73 9.43
N ILE A 114 3.35 -10.44 9.53
CA ILE A 114 2.64 -9.67 8.50
C ILE A 114 3.41 -8.40 8.22
N LEU A 115 3.65 -8.13 6.95
CA LEU A 115 4.20 -6.87 6.46
C LEU A 115 3.14 -6.10 5.68
N LEU A 116 3.02 -4.81 5.99
CA LEU A 116 2.28 -3.84 5.20
C LEU A 116 3.24 -2.70 4.79
N ASP A 117 3.59 -2.61 3.51
CA ASP A 117 4.34 -1.50 2.92
C ASP A 117 3.34 -0.60 2.19
N LEU A 118 2.83 0.42 2.89
CA LEU A 118 1.68 1.21 2.46
C LEU A 118 2.01 2.12 1.27
N GLY A 119 0.97 2.64 0.63
CA GLY A 119 1.07 3.56 -0.48
C GLY A 119 1.00 2.88 -1.84
N ILE A 120 1.70 3.45 -2.83
CA ILE A 120 1.70 2.97 -4.22
C ILE A 120 3.05 2.37 -4.60
N SER A 121 3.00 1.28 -5.36
CA SER A 121 4.21 0.65 -5.86
C SER A 121 4.96 1.55 -6.85
N SER A 122 6.27 1.34 -6.99
CA SER A 122 7.07 2.03 -7.99
C SER A 122 6.53 1.79 -9.41
N PHE A 123 6.02 0.59 -9.67
CA PHE A 123 5.40 0.25 -10.95
C PHE A 123 4.18 1.12 -11.26
N GLN A 124 3.26 1.28 -10.29
CA GLN A 124 2.09 2.15 -10.45
C GLN A 124 2.46 3.63 -10.62
N LEU A 125 3.50 4.09 -9.90
CA LEU A 125 3.94 5.48 -9.97
C LEU A 125 4.64 5.81 -11.29
N ASP A 126 5.32 4.83 -11.89
CA ASP A 126 6.11 5.00 -13.12
C ASP A 126 5.28 4.73 -14.39
N ASP A 127 4.09 4.11 -14.25
CA ASP A 127 3.15 3.90 -15.34
C ASP A 127 2.28 5.16 -15.55
N GLU A 128 2.53 5.86 -16.65
CA GLU A 128 1.78 7.09 -17.00
C GLU A 128 0.28 6.82 -17.20
N ALA A 129 -0.11 5.62 -17.65
CA ALA A 129 -1.51 5.25 -17.87
C ALA A 129 -2.33 5.13 -16.58
N ARG A 130 -1.66 5.00 -15.41
CA ARG A 130 -2.33 4.86 -14.11
C ARG A 130 -2.67 6.18 -13.44
N GLY A 131 -2.09 7.29 -13.86
CA GLY A 131 -2.42 8.64 -13.39
C GLY A 131 -1.99 9.00 -11.96
N PHE A 132 -1.11 8.25 -11.33
CA PHE A 132 -0.62 8.53 -9.98
C PHE A 132 0.40 9.67 -9.93
N ALA A 133 1.11 9.91 -11.03
CA ALA A 133 2.17 10.90 -11.11
C ALA A 133 1.84 12.05 -12.07
N PHE A 134 2.06 13.29 -11.63
CA PHE A 134 1.90 14.48 -12.47
C PHE A 134 3.13 14.83 -13.32
N ARG A 135 4.22 14.07 -13.20
CA ARG A 135 5.41 14.20 -14.06
C ARG A 135 5.17 13.69 -15.48
N PHE A 136 4.18 12.82 -15.66
CA PHE A 136 3.70 12.34 -16.94
C PHE A 136 2.34 12.94 -17.28
N GLU A 137 2.03 13.08 -18.55
CA GLU A 137 0.71 13.47 -19.00
C GLU A 137 -0.12 12.23 -19.34
N GLY A 138 -0.67 11.61 -18.31
CA GLY A 138 -1.54 10.44 -18.43
C GLY A 138 -3.00 10.73 -18.04
N PRO A 139 -3.90 9.76 -18.22
CA PRO A 139 -5.27 9.84 -17.73
C PRO A 139 -5.29 10.05 -16.22
N LEU A 140 -6.22 10.84 -15.71
CA LEU A 140 -6.36 11.12 -14.28
C LEU A 140 -7.19 9.99 -13.62
N ASP A 141 -6.61 8.79 -13.47
CA ASP A 141 -7.31 7.61 -12.93
C ASP A 141 -7.09 7.45 -11.42
N MET A 142 -5.90 7.12 -10.98
CA MET A 142 -5.45 6.89 -9.59
C MET A 142 -6.08 5.66 -8.88
N ARG A 143 -6.84 4.80 -9.56
CA ARG A 143 -7.36 3.56 -8.94
C ARG A 143 -6.25 2.52 -8.81
N MET A 144 -6.11 1.90 -7.65
CA MET A 144 -5.21 0.75 -7.47
C MET A 144 -5.75 -0.48 -8.20
N ASP A 145 -7.08 -0.69 -8.19
CA ASP A 145 -7.79 -1.66 -9.04
C ASP A 145 -8.59 -0.91 -10.11
N PRO A 146 -8.13 -0.86 -11.38
CA PRO A 146 -8.83 -0.14 -12.44
C PRO A 146 -10.20 -0.75 -12.84
N SER A 147 -10.47 -1.99 -12.41
CA SER A 147 -11.72 -2.68 -12.77
C SER A 147 -12.94 -2.17 -12.00
N GLN A 148 -12.73 -1.43 -10.92
CA GLN A 148 -13.81 -1.00 -10.01
C GLN A 148 -13.59 0.40 -9.44
N GLY A 149 -14.66 0.94 -8.87
CA GLY A 149 -14.63 2.25 -8.20
C GLY A 149 -14.65 3.45 -9.17
N VAL A 150 -14.55 4.64 -8.59
CA VAL A 150 -14.53 5.92 -9.31
C VAL A 150 -13.09 6.40 -9.46
N SER A 151 -12.78 6.99 -10.61
CA SER A 151 -11.45 7.56 -10.88
C SER A 151 -11.27 8.94 -10.24
N ALA A 152 -10.04 9.41 -10.15
CA ALA A 152 -9.76 10.78 -9.72
C ALA A 152 -10.38 11.81 -10.69
N ALA A 153 -10.45 11.48 -12.00
CA ALA A 153 -11.15 12.32 -12.98
C ALA A 153 -12.64 12.43 -12.65
N ASP A 154 -13.29 11.33 -12.24
CA ASP A 154 -14.70 11.37 -11.84
C ASP A 154 -14.87 12.28 -10.61
N LEU A 155 -14.03 12.13 -9.57
CA LEU A 155 -14.11 12.96 -8.37
C LEU A 155 -14.00 14.45 -8.69
N VAL A 156 -12.95 14.86 -9.42
CA VAL A 156 -12.73 16.30 -9.72
C VAL A 156 -13.81 16.90 -10.63
N ASN A 157 -14.43 16.07 -11.49
CA ASN A 157 -15.46 16.54 -12.41
C ASN A 157 -16.89 16.50 -11.86
N THR A 158 -17.17 15.74 -10.79
CA THR A 158 -18.54 15.54 -10.29
C THR A 158 -18.78 16.08 -8.88
N LEU A 159 -17.81 15.97 -7.98
CA LEU A 159 -18.00 16.39 -6.58
C LEU A 159 -18.26 17.90 -6.45
N LYS A 160 -19.05 18.28 -5.43
CA LYS A 160 -19.27 19.69 -5.07
C LYS A 160 -17.98 20.31 -4.55
N GLU A 161 -17.83 21.63 -4.70
CA GLU A 161 -16.66 22.39 -4.24
C GLU A 161 -16.32 22.09 -2.76
N VAL A 162 -17.33 22.07 -1.89
CA VAL A 162 -17.16 21.79 -0.44
C VAL A 162 -16.61 20.37 -0.19
N GLN A 163 -17.01 19.40 -1.00
CA GLN A 163 -16.51 18.03 -0.88
C GLN A 163 -15.06 17.93 -1.33
N LEU A 164 -14.70 18.58 -2.45
CA LEU A 164 -13.31 18.67 -2.91
C LEU A 164 -12.42 19.40 -1.90
N GLU A 165 -12.90 20.52 -1.33
CA GLU A 165 -12.19 21.25 -0.28
C GLU A 165 -11.92 20.33 0.92
N LYS A 166 -12.93 19.59 1.38
CA LYS A 166 -12.82 18.66 2.50
C LYS A 166 -11.75 17.58 2.23
N ILE A 167 -11.82 16.91 1.07
CA ILE A 167 -10.86 15.87 0.67
C ILE A 167 -9.43 16.44 0.66
N ILE A 168 -9.22 17.60 0.00
CA ILE A 168 -7.91 18.22 -0.13
C ILE A 168 -7.36 18.69 1.23
N TRP A 169 -8.24 19.17 2.11
CA TRP A 169 -7.87 19.59 3.46
C TRP A 169 -7.54 18.39 4.36
N GLU A 170 -8.42 17.41 4.45
CA GLU A 170 -8.29 16.28 5.37
C GLU A 170 -7.18 15.31 4.95
N PHE A 171 -7.12 14.95 3.66
CA PHE A 171 -6.19 13.94 3.16
C PHE A 171 -4.90 14.50 2.56
N GLY A 172 -4.94 15.76 2.13
CA GLY A 172 -3.75 16.44 1.63
C GLY A 172 -3.02 17.25 2.70
N GLU A 173 -3.66 17.53 3.85
CA GLU A 173 -3.18 18.51 4.83
C GLU A 173 -2.78 19.84 4.13
N GLU A 174 -3.55 20.25 3.06
CA GLU A 174 -3.24 21.39 2.21
C GLU A 174 -4.00 22.63 2.67
N ARG A 175 -3.27 23.62 3.14
CA ARG A 175 -3.85 24.87 3.68
C ARG A 175 -4.61 25.73 2.65
N PHE A 176 -4.35 25.53 1.36
CA PHE A 176 -5.04 26.25 0.28
C PHE A 176 -6.16 25.41 -0.35
N ALA A 177 -6.66 24.38 0.35
CA ALA A 177 -7.69 23.44 -0.11
C ALA A 177 -8.89 24.15 -0.75
N ARG A 178 -9.44 25.20 -0.09
CA ARG A 178 -10.57 25.97 -0.59
C ARG A 178 -10.27 26.64 -1.96
N ARG A 179 -9.09 27.24 -2.11
CA ARG A 179 -8.71 27.88 -3.37
C ARG A 179 -8.52 26.88 -4.50
N ILE A 180 -7.93 25.70 -4.17
CA ILE A 180 -7.72 24.61 -5.13
C ILE A 180 -9.07 24.03 -5.56
N ALA A 181 -9.98 23.77 -4.62
CA ALA A 181 -11.32 23.26 -4.92
C ALA A 181 -12.09 24.21 -5.85
N ALA A 182 -12.11 25.52 -5.53
CA ALA A 182 -12.73 26.54 -6.38
C ALA A 182 -12.10 26.57 -7.80
N ALA A 183 -10.78 26.49 -7.90
CA ALA A 183 -10.08 26.46 -9.19
C ALA A 183 -10.43 25.21 -10.02
N ILE A 184 -10.56 24.05 -9.38
CA ILE A 184 -11.00 22.80 -10.03
C ILE A 184 -12.41 22.99 -10.59
N VAL A 185 -13.35 23.50 -9.79
CA VAL A 185 -14.75 23.75 -10.22
C VAL A 185 -14.80 24.76 -11.37
N MET A 186 -14.03 25.84 -11.30
CA MET A 186 -13.94 26.83 -12.38
C MET A 186 -13.32 26.23 -13.67
N GLN A 187 -12.30 25.39 -13.54
CA GLN A 187 -11.66 24.76 -14.69
C GLN A 187 -12.60 23.77 -15.38
N ARG A 188 -13.26 22.87 -14.62
CA ARG A 188 -14.15 21.86 -15.20
C ARG A 188 -15.38 22.45 -15.88
N ALA A 189 -15.83 23.65 -15.44
CA ALA A 189 -16.91 24.38 -16.10
C ALA A 189 -16.52 24.86 -17.52
N LYS A 190 -15.22 25.03 -17.79
CA LYS A 190 -14.70 25.39 -19.12
C LYS A 190 -14.38 24.14 -19.95
N ALA A 191 -13.71 23.18 -19.34
CA ALA A 191 -13.34 21.90 -19.94
C ALA A 191 -13.09 20.88 -18.84
N LYS A 192 -13.60 19.64 -19.01
CA LYS A 192 -13.36 18.53 -18.08
C LYS A 192 -11.88 18.33 -17.84
N ILE A 193 -11.50 18.04 -16.58
CA ILE A 193 -10.14 17.70 -16.20
C ILE A 193 -9.97 16.19 -16.38
N THR A 194 -9.23 15.79 -17.40
CA THR A 194 -9.08 14.38 -17.79
C THR A 194 -7.66 13.86 -17.65
N THR A 195 -6.66 14.76 -17.53
CA THR A 195 -5.25 14.39 -17.43
C THR A 195 -4.61 14.86 -16.13
N THR A 196 -3.57 14.18 -15.72
CA THR A 196 -2.73 14.52 -14.57
C THR A 196 -2.15 15.93 -14.71
N LYS A 197 -1.71 16.31 -15.92
CA LYS A 197 -1.16 17.64 -16.20
C LYS A 197 -2.21 18.73 -16.04
N MET A 198 -3.41 18.53 -16.59
CA MET A 198 -4.50 19.53 -16.45
C MET A 198 -4.81 19.79 -14.97
N LEU A 199 -4.84 18.76 -14.14
CA LEU A 199 -5.05 18.90 -12.70
C LEU A 199 -3.88 19.64 -12.05
N ALA A 200 -2.64 19.22 -12.30
CA ALA A 200 -1.45 19.85 -11.74
C ALA A 200 -1.36 21.33 -12.08
N ASP A 201 -1.59 21.70 -13.35
CA ASP A 201 -1.61 23.10 -13.81
C ASP A 201 -2.75 23.90 -13.16
N THR A 202 -3.90 23.28 -12.92
CA THR A 202 -5.03 23.92 -12.23
C THR A 202 -4.67 24.20 -10.77
N VAL A 203 -4.04 23.25 -10.07
CA VAL A 203 -3.55 23.43 -8.70
C VAL A 203 -2.51 24.56 -8.65
N LEU A 204 -1.53 24.55 -9.55
CA LEU A 204 -0.48 25.59 -9.60
C LEU A 204 -1.06 26.99 -9.75
N ARG A 205 -2.04 27.16 -10.64
CA ARG A 205 -2.72 28.46 -10.85
C ARG A 205 -3.51 28.95 -9.64
N ALA A 206 -3.99 28.02 -8.80
CA ALA A 206 -4.75 28.36 -7.60
C ALA A 206 -3.88 28.86 -6.45
N LEU A 207 -2.59 28.55 -6.46
CA LEU A 207 -1.69 28.84 -5.35
C LEU A 207 -1.10 30.25 -5.44
N PRO A 208 -0.75 30.90 -4.31
CA PRO A 208 -0.10 32.21 -4.31
C PRO A 208 1.26 32.16 -5.03
N LYS A 209 1.63 33.29 -5.66
CA LYS A 209 2.97 33.43 -6.24
C LYS A 209 4.04 33.19 -5.16
N GLY A 210 5.03 32.35 -5.46
CA GLY A 210 6.11 32.02 -4.55
C GLY A 210 5.87 30.79 -3.65
N TYR A 211 4.67 30.22 -3.63
CA TYR A 211 4.39 28.97 -2.89
C TYR A 211 5.21 27.77 -3.42
N THR A 212 5.68 27.85 -4.66
CA THR A 212 6.50 26.83 -5.34
C THR A 212 7.94 26.71 -4.81
N ARG A 213 8.34 27.52 -3.81
CA ARG A 213 9.69 27.50 -3.23
C ARG A 213 9.94 26.39 -2.20
N GLY A 214 8.95 25.52 -1.95
CA GLY A 214 9.07 24.37 -1.07
C GLY A 214 9.88 23.24 -1.69
N ARG A 215 10.28 22.25 -0.84
CA ARG A 215 11.03 21.05 -1.27
C ARG A 215 10.20 20.06 -2.10
N ILE A 216 8.87 20.16 -2.05
CA ILE A 216 7.94 19.27 -2.76
C ILE A 216 7.12 20.08 -3.77
N HIS A 217 6.74 19.42 -4.86
CA HIS A 217 5.91 20.06 -5.88
C HIS A 217 4.52 20.42 -5.30
N PRO A 218 3.98 21.60 -5.60
CA PRO A 218 2.73 22.08 -4.98
C PRO A 218 1.50 21.19 -5.22
N ALA A 219 1.44 20.47 -6.33
CA ALA A 219 0.34 19.54 -6.60
C ALA A 219 0.41 18.24 -5.78
N THR A 220 1.55 17.90 -5.15
CA THR A 220 1.75 16.62 -4.45
C THR A 220 0.66 16.33 -3.42
N ARG A 221 0.29 17.32 -2.60
CA ARG A 221 -0.73 17.16 -1.56
C ARG A 221 -2.12 16.93 -2.12
N THR A 222 -2.46 17.61 -3.21
CA THR A 222 -3.74 17.41 -3.90
C THR A 222 -3.82 16.03 -4.53
N PHE A 223 -2.74 15.56 -5.17
CA PHE A 223 -2.67 14.22 -5.73
C PHE A 223 -2.76 13.14 -4.64
N GLN A 224 -2.04 13.32 -3.53
CA GLN A 224 -2.17 12.43 -2.35
C GLN A 224 -3.61 12.38 -1.85
N ALA A 225 -4.28 13.53 -1.70
CA ALA A 225 -5.64 13.61 -1.20
C ALA A 225 -6.63 12.85 -2.09
N LEU A 226 -6.54 13.05 -3.40
CA LEU A 226 -7.40 12.35 -4.36
C LEU A 226 -7.11 10.86 -4.40
N ARG A 227 -5.85 10.43 -4.33
CA ARG A 227 -5.45 9.03 -4.28
C ARG A 227 -6.04 8.32 -3.06
N ILE A 228 -5.92 8.96 -1.88
CA ILE A 228 -6.46 8.43 -0.63
C ILE A 228 -7.98 8.24 -0.74
N GLU A 229 -8.69 9.24 -1.29
CA GLU A 229 -10.14 9.18 -1.47
C GLU A 229 -10.56 8.10 -2.47
N VAL A 230 -9.94 8.08 -3.66
CA VAL A 230 -10.23 7.10 -4.73
C VAL A 230 -10.10 5.66 -4.22
N ASN A 231 -9.06 5.39 -3.42
CA ASN A 231 -8.73 4.04 -2.96
C ASN A 231 -9.21 3.74 -1.55
N GLN A 232 -9.84 4.71 -0.86
CA GLN A 232 -10.28 4.60 0.54
C GLN A 232 -9.16 4.12 1.47
N GLU A 233 -7.93 4.64 1.24
CA GLU A 233 -6.69 4.10 1.81
C GLU A 233 -6.72 4.07 3.35
N LEU A 234 -7.24 5.13 3.99
CA LEU A 234 -7.26 5.23 5.45
C LEU A 234 -8.33 4.33 6.09
N GLU A 235 -9.49 4.15 5.44
CA GLU A 235 -10.53 3.24 5.91
C GLU A 235 -10.07 1.79 5.78
N VAL A 236 -9.50 1.43 4.63
CA VAL A 236 -8.91 0.11 4.38
C VAL A 236 -7.79 -0.17 5.38
N LEU A 237 -6.95 0.83 5.69
CA LEU A 237 -5.89 0.70 6.68
C LEU A 237 -6.47 0.50 8.09
N ALA A 238 -7.47 1.29 8.48
CA ALA A 238 -8.08 1.17 9.79
C ALA A 238 -8.66 -0.23 10.04
N GLN A 239 -9.42 -0.75 9.07
CA GLN A 239 -9.98 -2.11 9.12
C GLN A 239 -8.89 -3.17 9.07
N GLY A 240 -7.94 -3.00 8.16
CA GLY A 240 -6.86 -3.96 7.94
C GLY A 240 -5.94 -4.16 9.13
N LEU A 241 -5.65 -3.10 9.90
CA LEU A 241 -4.83 -3.21 11.10
C LEU A 241 -5.46 -4.14 12.15
N ASP A 242 -6.79 -4.09 12.32
CA ASP A 242 -7.51 -4.98 13.23
C ASP A 242 -7.48 -6.42 12.75
N VAL A 243 -7.79 -6.65 11.48
CA VAL A 243 -7.82 -7.98 10.87
C VAL A 243 -6.41 -8.60 10.88
N CYS A 244 -5.40 -7.84 10.46
CA CYS A 244 -4.02 -8.30 10.46
C CYS A 244 -3.53 -8.67 11.86
N PHE A 245 -3.77 -7.82 12.86
CA PHE A 245 -3.33 -8.11 14.23
C PHE A 245 -3.98 -9.38 14.79
N LYS A 246 -5.28 -9.56 14.58
CA LYS A 246 -6.02 -10.76 15.00
C LYS A 246 -5.58 -12.04 14.28
N SER A 247 -5.03 -11.89 13.07
CA SER A 247 -4.54 -13.02 12.27
C SER A 247 -3.15 -13.51 12.68
N LEU A 248 -2.45 -12.80 13.57
CA LEU A 248 -1.15 -13.23 14.08
C LEU A 248 -1.30 -14.38 15.08
N LYS A 249 -0.31 -15.26 15.11
CA LYS A 249 -0.08 -16.17 16.24
C LYS A 249 0.40 -15.37 17.46
N GLU A 250 0.34 -15.97 18.64
CA GLU A 250 1.07 -15.46 19.80
C GLU A 250 2.58 -15.40 19.48
N GLY A 251 3.24 -14.28 19.80
CA GLY A 251 4.61 -13.98 19.41
C GLY A 251 4.77 -13.53 17.94
N GLY A 252 3.70 -13.59 17.14
CA GLY A 252 3.71 -13.11 15.76
C GLY A 252 3.75 -11.57 15.66
N ARG A 253 4.28 -11.04 14.58
CA ARG A 253 4.55 -9.59 14.43
C ARG A 253 3.89 -8.97 13.23
N LEU A 254 3.32 -7.77 13.44
CA LEU A 254 2.84 -6.88 12.39
C LEU A 254 3.82 -5.73 12.21
N CYS A 255 4.43 -5.65 11.03
CA CYS A 255 5.30 -4.58 10.60
C CYS A 255 4.56 -3.71 9.58
N VAL A 256 4.48 -2.40 9.83
CA VAL A 256 3.82 -1.44 8.93
C VAL A 256 4.79 -0.32 8.57
N ILE A 257 4.98 -0.10 7.27
CA ILE A 257 5.74 1.01 6.70
C ILE A 257 4.74 2.00 6.12
N SER A 258 4.79 3.26 6.57
CA SER A 258 3.92 4.35 6.13
C SER A 258 4.75 5.47 5.50
N PHE A 259 4.16 6.22 4.55
CA PHE A 259 4.86 7.26 3.78
C PHE A 259 4.34 8.67 4.02
N HIS A 260 3.22 8.83 4.71
CA HIS A 260 2.69 10.13 5.10
C HIS A 260 2.13 10.16 6.52
N SER A 261 1.89 11.39 7.02
CA SER A 261 1.48 11.66 8.40
C SER A 261 0.18 10.99 8.82
N LEU A 262 -0.78 10.86 7.91
CA LEU A 262 -2.11 10.30 8.22
C LEU A 262 -2.02 8.80 8.47
N GLU A 263 -1.31 8.06 7.61
CA GLU A 263 -1.03 6.63 7.81
C GLU A 263 -0.29 6.41 9.14
N ASP A 264 0.85 7.10 9.35
CA ASP A 264 1.66 6.95 10.56
C ASP A 264 0.86 7.24 11.83
N ARG A 265 -0.01 8.25 11.79
CA ARG A 265 -0.89 8.62 12.91
C ARG A 265 -1.89 7.51 13.24
N LEU A 266 -2.49 6.92 12.21
CA LEU A 266 -3.46 5.83 12.35
C LEU A 266 -2.79 4.58 12.92
N VAL A 267 -1.67 4.14 12.34
CA VAL A 267 -0.88 2.99 12.83
C VAL A 267 -0.41 3.20 14.26
N LYS A 268 0.16 4.38 14.57
CA LYS A 268 0.60 4.74 15.91
C LYS A 268 -0.52 4.63 16.94
N ASN A 269 -1.69 5.19 16.63
CA ASN A 269 -2.83 5.19 17.54
C ASN A 269 -3.36 3.78 17.76
N LYS A 270 -3.47 2.98 16.69
CA LYS A 270 -3.92 1.59 16.79
C LYS A 270 -2.94 0.73 17.61
N PHE A 271 -1.64 0.81 17.35
CA PHE A 271 -0.65 0.08 18.12
C PHE A 271 -0.62 0.49 19.60
N LYS A 272 -0.82 1.79 19.86
CA LYS A 272 -0.95 2.28 21.24
C LYS A 272 -2.18 1.69 21.95
N SER A 273 -3.33 1.61 21.29
CA SER A 273 -4.55 1.00 21.82
C SER A 273 -4.31 -0.48 22.16
N LEU A 274 -3.80 -1.26 21.20
CA LEU A 274 -3.50 -2.68 21.39
C LEU A 274 -2.48 -2.92 22.51
N GLY A 275 -1.49 -2.04 22.65
CA GLY A 275 -0.52 -2.12 23.75
C GLY A 275 -1.10 -1.75 25.11
N PHE A 276 -2.11 -0.88 25.15
CA PHE A 276 -2.82 -0.52 26.38
C PHE A 276 -3.81 -1.60 26.84
N GLU A 277 -4.43 -2.30 25.89
CA GLU A 277 -5.33 -3.44 26.11
C GLU A 277 -4.55 -4.72 26.51
N GLU A 278 -3.23 -4.65 26.58
CA GLU A 278 -2.32 -5.77 26.90
C GLU A 278 -2.39 -6.95 25.92
N ASP A 279 -2.93 -6.75 24.71
CA ASP A 279 -2.97 -7.74 23.66
C ASP A 279 -1.69 -7.72 22.81
N GLY A 280 -0.98 -6.57 22.79
CA GLY A 280 0.18 -6.35 21.95
C GLY A 280 1.35 -5.67 22.65
N LEU A 281 2.57 -6.08 22.31
CA LEU A 281 3.81 -5.41 22.72
C LEU A 281 4.31 -4.50 21.59
N VAL A 282 4.25 -3.17 21.80
CA VAL A 282 4.77 -2.19 20.83
C VAL A 282 6.30 -2.21 20.85
N LEU A 283 6.93 -2.78 19.82
CA LEU A 283 8.38 -2.88 19.71
C LEU A 283 9.04 -1.56 19.32
N THR A 284 8.33 -0.71 18.58
CA THR A 284 8.82 0.59 18.10
C THR A 284 8.06 1.74 18.73
N LYS A 285 8.46 2.21 19.91
CA LYS A 285 7.86 3.41 20.56
C LYS A 285 7.98 4.66 19.67
N ARG A 286 9.14 4.84 18.99
CA ARG A 286 9.35 5.81 17.91
C ARG A 286 9.43 5.05 16.60
N PRO A 287 8.93 5.62 15.48
CA PRO A 287 9.05 4.96 14.20
C PRO A 287 10.53 4.86 13.81
N LEU A 288 10.91 3.74 13.20
CA LEU A 288 12.17 3.65 12.49
C LEU A 288 12.03 4.40 11.16
N VAL A 289 13.09 5.11 10.78
CA VAL A 289 13.15 5.86 9.51
C VAL A 289 14.30 5.32 8.66
N ALA A 290 14.22 5.53 7.35
CA ALA A 290 15.27 5.14 6.44
C ALA A 290 16.60 5.85 6.79
N THR A 291 17.73 5.17 6.60
CA THR A 291 19.06 5.76 6.76
C THR A 291 19.36 6.75 5.63
N ASP A 292 20.34 7.63 5.83
CA ASP A 292 20.77 8.56 4.78
C ASP A 292 21.29 7.83 3.54
N GLU A 293 21.96 6.68 3.72
CA GLU A 293 22.43 5.82 2.66
C GLU A 293 21.23 5.25 1.85
N GLU A 294 20.23 4.70 2.52
CA GLU A 294 19.02 4.21 1.87
C GLU A 294 18.26 5.34 1.16
N CYS A 295 18.22 6.54 1.74
CA CYS A 295 17.61 7.70 1.10
C CYS A 295 18.36 8.16 -0.15
N ALA A 296 19.67 7.96 -0.20
CA ALA A 296 20.49 8.27 -1.38
C ALA A 296 20.23 7.26 -2.51
N ASP A 297 20.17 5.97 -2.19
CA ASP A 297 19.91 4.90 -3.15
C ASP A 297 18.44 4.86 -3.61
N ASN A 298 17.52 5.09 -2.66
CA ASN A 298 16.08 5.12 -2.91
C ASN A 298 15.45 6.39 -2.31
N PRO A 299 15.39 7.50 -3.06
CA PRO A 299 14.80 8.76 -2.57
C PRO A 299 13.35 8.66 -2.10
N ARG A 300 12.61 7.61 -2.52
CA ARG A 300 11.23 7.36 -2.08
C ARG A 300 11.15 6.92 -0.61
N SER A 301 12.22 6.34 -0.07
CA SER A 301 12.28 5.91 1.33
C SER A 301 12.38 7.06 2.33
N ARG A 302 12.68 8.29 1.88
CA ARG A 302 12.89 9.46 2.75
C ARG A 302 11.73 9.77 3.70
N SER A 303 10.50 9.48 3.31
CA SER A 303 9.31 9.70 4.14
C SER A 303 8.85 8.43 4.86
N ALA A 304 9.50 7.30 4.62
CA ALA A 304 9.14 6.02 5.22
C ALA A 304 9.28 6.04 6.75
N LYS A 305 8.26 5.51 7.41
CA LYS A 305 8.21 5.33 8.86
C LYS A 305 7.72 3.92 9.16
N MET A 306 8.57 3.12 9.78
CA MET A 306 8.24 1.76 10.13
C MET A 306 7.84 1.63 11.60
N ARG A 307 6.73 0.92 11.85
CA ARG A 307 6.27 0.55 13.18
C ARG A 307 6.02 -0.93 13.27
N VAL A 308 6.34 -1.51 14.43
CA VAL A 308 6.18 -2.96 14.67
C VAL A 308 5.51 -3.18 16.01
N ILE A 309 4.54 -4.10 16.02
CA ILE A 309 3.87 -4.62 17.20
C ILE A 309 3.93 -6.15 17.18
N GLU A 310 4.10 -6.76 18.35
CA GLU A 310 4.04 -8.20 18.55
C GLU A 310 2.75 -8.57 19.27
N ARG A 311 2.07 -9.64 18.86
CA ARG A 311 0.89 -10.15 19.55
C ARG A 311 1.32 -10.98 20.76
N ILE A 312 0.76 -10.71 21.94
CA ILE A 312 1.09 -11.40 23.18
C ILE A 312 0.03 -12.47 23.56
N ARG A 313 -1.23 -12.25 23.12
CA ARG A 313 -2.38 -13.11 23.42
C ARG A 313 -3.27 -13.32 22.20
#